data_bcd1afae2765f3f6d8a4a5b4fc2186dd
#
_entry.id   bcd1afae2765f3f6d8a4a5b4fc2186dd
#
_cell.length_a   1.000
_cell.length_b   1.000
_cell.length_c   1.000
_cell.angle_alpha   90.00
_cell.angle_beta   90.00
_cell.angle_gamma   90.00
#
_symmetry.space_group_name_H-M   'P 1'
#
loop_
_entity.id
_entity.type
_entity.pdbx_description
1 polymer ?
#
loop_
_entity_poly.entity_id
_entity_poly.type
_entity_poly.pdbx_seq_one_letter_code
_entity_poly.pdbx_strand_id
1 'polypeptide(L)'
;PIGLILGIMPWNFPFWQVFRFAIPTITAGNGAILKHASNVQGCAVAIESCFRESGFPRNIFRNLVIPGSDVSEVIKNSAIAAVTITGSTPAGKSVAKTAGSVLKKTVLELGGSDPYIILDDANLSLAVDSCISGRLLNAGQSCIAAKRLIVTESVYDSFLSMMVEKLSEKIMGN
;
A
#
# COMPACT_ATOMS: atom_id res chain seq x y z
N PRO A 1 4.13 22.48 -8.11
CA PRO A 1 5.06 21.35 -8.26
C PRO A 1 6.35 21.57 -7.47
N ILE A 2 6.96 20.48 -6.99
CA ILE A 2 8.26 20.54 -6.30
C ILE A 2 9.37 19.82 -7.09
N GLY A 3 9.02 19.12 -8.17
CA GLY A 3 9.97 18.45 -9.04
C GLY A 3 9.69 16.96 -9.24
N LEU A 4 10.72 16.13 -9.22
CA LEU A 4 10.63 14.70 -9.46
C LEU A 4 10.44 13.94 -8.15
N ILE A 5 9.41 13.10 -8.07
CA ILE A 5 9.07 12.33 -6.87
C ILE A 5 9.37 10.85 -7.09
N LEU A 6 10.13 10.26 -6.18
CA LEU A 6 10.37 8.82 -6.16
C LEU A 6 9.24 8.11 -5.38
N GLY A 7 8.54 7.19 -6.04
CA GLY A 7 7.59 6.26 -5.43
C GLY A 7 8.20 4.87 -5.28
N ILE A 8 8.22 4.34 -4.06
CA ILE A 8 8.66 2.97 -3.77
C ILE A 8 7.43 2.18 -3.36
N MET A 9 6.99 1.25 -4.24
CA MET A 9 5.66 0.62 -4.11
C MET A 9 5.72 -0.89 -3.93
N PRO A 10 4.80 -1.45 -3.12
CA PRO A 10 4.79 -2.87 -2.78
C PRO A 10 4.05 -3.70 -3.82
N TRP A 11 4.09 -5.01 -3.65
CA TRP A 11 3.55 -6.02 -4.56
C TRP A 11 2.07 -6.37 -4.35
N ASN A 12 1.50 -6.08 -3.18
CA ASN A 12 0.21 -6.63 -2.77
C ASN A 12 -1.01 -6.03 -3.52
N PHE A 13 -0.92 -4.78 -3.95
CA PHE A 13 -1.87 -4.13 -4.87
C PHE A 13 -1.07 -3.39 -5.95
N PRO A 14 -0.49 -4.12 -6.91
CA PRO A 14 0.60 -3.59 -7.74
C PRO A 14 0.20 -2.44 -8.68
N PHE A 15 -1.05 -2.38 -9.11
CA PHE A 15 -1.58 -1.25 -9.88
C PHE A 15 -2.09 -0.13 -8.96
N TRP A 16 -2.91 -0.49 -7.98
CA TRP A 16 -3.56 0.48 -7.11
C TRP A 16 -2.57 1.39 -6.37
N GLN A 17 -1.55 0.78 -5.73
CA GLN A 17 -0.58 1.55 -4.95
C GLN A 17 0.21 2.52 -5.83
N VAL A 18 0.50 2.16 -7.07
CA VAL A 18 1.21 3.03 -7.99
C VAL A 18 0.32 4.18 -8.48
N PHE A 19 -0.91 3.90 -8.93
CA PHE A 19 -1.81 4.95 -9.38
C PHE A 19 -2.22 5.90 -8.26
N ARG A 20 -2.43 5.39 -7.03
CA ARG A 20 -2.69 6.21 -5.83
C ARG A 20 -1.58 7.23 -5.57
N PHE A 21 -0.34 6.91 -5.87
CA PHE A 21 0.82 7.81 -5.80
C PHE A 21 0.95 8.68 -7.04
N ALA A 22 0.95 8.07 -8.22
CA ALA A 22 1.36 8.72 -9.46
C ALA A 22 0.33 9.76 -9.96
N ILE A 23 -0.97 9.45 -9.87
CA ILE A 23 -2.02 10.35 -10.37
C ILE A 23 -1.99 11.71 -9.64
N PRO A 24 -2.10 11.78 -8.30
CA PRO A 24 -2.04 13.08 -7.62
C PRO A 24 -0.68 13.77 -7.78
N THR A 25 0.40 13.01 -7.85
CA THR A 25 1.74 13.57 -8.08
C THR A 25 1.83 14.29 -9.42
N ILE A 26 1.39 13.65 -10.49
CA ILE A 26 1.42 14.20 -11.86
C ILE A 26 0.38 15.33 -12.02
N THR A 27 -0.82 15.17 -11.47
CA THR A 27 -1.86 16.22 -11.49
C THR A 27 -1.39 17.49 -10.81
N ALA A 28 -0.57 17.39 -9.76
CA ALA A 28 0.07 18.53 -9.09
C ALA A 28 1.26 19.11 -9.88
N GLY A 29 1.52 18.64 -11.12
CA GLY A 29 2.57 19.13 -12.01
C GLY A 29 3.97 18.59 -11.75
N ASN A 30 4.09 17.48 -10.98
CA ASN A 30 5.38 16.84 -10.71
C ASN A 30 5.65 15.71 -11.70
N GLY A 31 6.92 15.34 -11.87
CA GLY A 31 7.30 14.07 -12.47
C GLY A 31 7.31 12.93 -11.45
N ALA A 32 7.08 11.69 -11.90
CA ALA A 32 7.07 10.51 -11.06
C ALA A 32 8.07 9.45 -11.55
N ILE A 33 8.88 8.93 -10.63
CA ILE A 33 9.71 7.74 -10.86
C ILE A 33 9.21 6.64 -9.93
N LEU A 34 8.96 5.48 -10.48
CA LEU A 34 8.55 4.29 -9.73
C LEU A 34 9.74 3.34 -9.52
N LYS A 35 9.99 2.95 -8.28
CA LYS A 35 10.71 1.71 -7.96
C LYS A 35 9.70 0.71 -7.43
N HIS A 36 9.29 -0.24 -8.25
CA HIS A 36 8.32 -1.27 -7.84
C HIS A 36 8.99 -2.46 -7.14
N ALA A 37 8.19 -3.26 -6.43
CA ALA A 37 8.66 -4.52 -5.89
C ALA A 37 9.15 -5.45 -7.03
N SER A 38 10.22 -6.21 -6.77
CA SER A 38 10.92 -6.98 -7.80
C SER A 38 10.07 -8.10 -8.42
N ASN A 39 9.10 -8.61 -7.68
CA ASN A 39 8.20 -9.70 -8.11
C ASN A 39 7.00 -9.23 -8.95
N VAL A 40 6.83 -7.93 -9.19
CA VAL A 40 5.71 -7.37 -9.97
C VAL A 40 6.17 -6.41 -11.07
N GLN A 41 7.35 -6.63 -11.64
CA GLN A 41 7.90 -5.76 -12.68
C GLN A 41 7.04 -5.71 -13.95
N GLY A 42 6.33 -6.78 -14.29
CA GLY A 42 5.35 -6.76 -15.39
C GLY A 42 4.26 -5.70 -15.19
N CYS A 43 3.76 -5.54 -13.95
CA CYS A 43 2.80 -4.48 -13.63
C CYS A 43 3.42 -3.09 -13.80
N ALA A 44 4.68 -2.91 -13.37
CA ALA A 44 5.38 -1.63 -13.51
C ALA A 44 5.54 -1.20 -14.97
N VAL A 45 5.89 -2.15 -15.85
CA VAL A 45 6.00 -1.91 -17.30
C VAL A 45 4.64 -1.57 -17.90
N ALA A 46 3.58 -2.30 -17.53
CA ALA A 46 2.22 -2.02 -17.99
C ALA A 46 1.75 -0.62 -17.58
N ILE A 47 2.03 -0.20 -16.33
CA ILE A 47 1.69 1.14 -15.85
C ILE A 47 2.44 2.22 -16.64
N GLU A 48 3.73 2.05 -16.87
CA GLU A 48 4.51 3.00 -17.69
C GLU A 48 3.93 3.12 -19.12
N SER A 49 3.51 1.99 -19.71
CA SER A 49 2.83 1.99 -20.99
C SER A 49 1.50 2.73 -20.96
N CYS A 50 0.68 2.56 -19.90
CA CYS A 50 -0.57 3.32 -19.74
C CYS A 50 -0.34 4.83 -19.79
N PHE A 51 0.64 5.36 -19.06
CA PHE A 51 0.96 6.78 -19.10
C PHE A 51 1.43 7.25 -20.48
N ARG A 52 2.29 6.47 -21.14
CA ARG A 52 2.80 6.78 -22.47
C ARG A 52 1.67 6.81 -23.53
N GLU A 53 0.78 5.82 -23.49
CA GLU A 53 -0.29 5.64 -24.49
C GLU A 53 -1.49 6.56 -24.26
N SER A 54 -1.67 7.07 -23.05
CA SER A 54 -2.71 8.04 -22.71
C SER A 54 -2.37 9.49 -23.10
N GLY A 55 -1.29 9.73 -23.84
CA GLY A 55 -0.93 11.06 -24.33
C GLY A 55 -0.29 11.99 -23.30
N PHE A 56 0.14 11.48 -22.16
CA PHE A 56 0.92 12.27 -21.21
C PHE A 56 2.27 12.71 -21.79
N PRO A 57 2.84 13.82 -21.30
CA PRO A 57 4.17 14.26 -21.71
C PRO A 57 5.20 13.14 -21.58
N ARG A 58 6.10 13.04 -22.55
CA ARG A 58 7.13 12.02 -22.56
C ARG A 58 7.97 12.09 -21.27
N ASN A 59 8.19 10.93 -20.66
CA ASN A 59 8.96 10.76 -19.43
C ASN A 59 8.34 11.38 -18.15
N ILE A 60 7.07 11.77 -18.17
CA ILE A 60 6.40 12.26 -16.96
C ILE A 60 6.32 11.17 -15.87
N PHE A 61 6.21 9.92 -16.29
CA PHE A 61 6.27 8.73 -15.44
C PHE A 61 7.29 7.74 -15.99
N ARG A 62 8.17 7.23 -15.14
CA ARG A 62 9.18 6.22 -15.51
C ARG A 62 9.31 5.14 -14.46
N ASN A 63 9.40 3.88 -14.91
CA ASN A 63 9.77 2.76 -14.06
C ASN A 63 11.29 2.61 -13.99
N LEU A 64 11.82 2.54 -12.77
CA LEU A 64 13.23 2.35 -12.48
C LEU A 64 13.46 0.91 -11.99
N VAL A 65 14.04 0.08 -12.85
CA VAL A 65 14.31 -1.33 -12.55
C VAL A 65 15.67 -1.46 -11.86
N ILE A 66 15.64 -1.37 -10.52
CA ILE A 66 16.84 -1.49 -9.69
C ILE A 66 16.57 -2.39 -8.47
N PRO A 67 17.60 -3.01 -7.88
CA PRO A 67 17.48 -3.72 -6.62
C PRO A 67 17.22 -2.74 -5.46
N GLY A 68 16.73 -3.28 -4.34
CA GLY A 68 16.47 -2.48 -3.13
C GLY A 68 17.71 -1.82 -2.54
N SER A 69 18.88 -2.43 -2.72
CA SER A 69 20.19 -1.90 -2.29
C SER A 69 20.51 -0.50 -2.86
N ASP A 70 20.08 -0.25 -4.10
CA ASP A 70 20.47 0.95 -4.84
C ASP A 70 19.51 2.13 -4.60
N VAL A 71 18.40 1.89 -3.90
CA VAL A 71 17.38 2.91 -3.61
C VAL A 71 17.98 4.10 -2.85
N SER A 72 18.94 3.85 -1.95
CA SER A 72 19.59 4.92 -1.18
C SER A 72 20.30 5.93 -2.06
N GLU A 73 20.95 5.49 -3.12
CA GLU A 73 21.65 6.37 -4.06
C GLU A 73 20.66 7.20 -4.89
N VAL A 74 19.54 6.58 -5.30
CA VAL A 74 18.47 7.33 -5.98
C VAL A 74 17.88 8.41 -5.07
N ILE A 75 17.59 8.09 -3.80
CA ILE A 75 17.09 9.08 -2.83
C ILE A 75 18.04 10.25 -2.68
N LYS A 76 19.36 10.02 -2.65
CA LYS A 76 20.37 11.06 -2.49
C LYS A 76 20.55 11.92 -3.75
N ASN A 77 20.16 11.43 -4.93
CA ASN A 77 20.34 12.16 -6.18
C ASN A 77 19.63 13.50 -6.15
N SER A 78 20.30 14.58 -6.53
CA SER A 78 19.78 15.96 -6.47
C SER A 78 18.52 16.18 -7.33
N ALA A 79 18.30 15.39 -8.38
CA ALA A 79 17.10 15.47 -9.20
C ALA A 79 15.82 15.01 -8.48
N ILE A 80 15.94 14.19 -7.42
CA ILE A 80 14.80 13.73 -6.64
C ILE A 80 14.45 14.78 -5.59
N ALA A 81 13.24 15.33 -5.66
CA ALA A 81 12.77 16.36 -4.73
C ALA A 81 12.15 15.78 -3.44
N ALA A 82 11.50 14.63 -3.55
CA ALA A 82 10.87 13.95 -2.41
C ALA A 82 10.72 12.46 -2.68
N VAL A 83 10.43 11.68 -1.64
CA VAL A 83 10.20 10.24 -1.74
C VAL A 83 8.94 9.83 -1.01
N THR A 84 8.16 8.93 -1.60
CA THR A 84 7.06 8.23 -0.94
C THR A 84 7.31 6.73 -0.97
N ILE A 85 7.00 6.06 0.12
CA ILE A 85 7.06 4.61 0.21
C ILE A 85 5.76 4.05 0.79
N THR A 86 5.25 3.01 0.14
CA THR A 86 4.31 2.08 0.76
C THR A 86 5.02 0.74 0.92
N GLY A 87 5.12 0.23 2.16
CA GLY A 87 5.87 -0.99 2.41
C GLY A 87 5.97 -1.37 3.89
N SER A 88 6.96 -2.18 4.21
CA SER A 88 7.19 -2.61 5.59
C SER A 88 7.79 -1.50 6.46
N THR A 89 7.55 -1.56 7.77
CA THR A 89 8.12 -0.62 8.73
C THR A 89 9.67 -0.55 8.65
N PRO A 90 10.42 -1.66 8.52
CA PRO A 90 11.87 -1.59 8.34
C PRO A 90 12.28 -0.84 7.06
N ALA A 91 11.58 -1.06 5.94
CA ALA A 91 11.84 -0.35 4.69
C ALA A 91 11.55 1.16 4.83
N GLY A 92 10.42 1.51 5.45
CA GLY A 92 10.07 2.91 5.75
C GLY A 92 11.12 3.61 6.59
N LYS A 93 11.61 2.97 7.66
CA LYS A 93 12.70 3.50 8.50
C LYS A 93 13.98 3.75 7.70
N SER A 94 14.36 2.82 6.82
CA SER A 94 15.53 2.95 5.96
C SER A 94 15.41 4.12 4.99
N VAL A 95 14.25 4.24 4.32
CA VAL A 95 13.95 5.35 3.40
C VAL A 95 13.95 6.69 4.14
N ALA A 96 13.27 6.78 5.28
CA ALA A 96 13.20 8.00 6.08
C ALA A 96 14.59 8.44 6.57
N LYS A 97 15.42 7.50 7.03
CA LYS A 97 16.82 7.77 7.44
C LYS A 97 17.62 8.36 6.28
N THR A 98 17.55 7.75 5.11
CA THR A 98 18.30 8.21 3.92
C THR A 98 17.80 9.58 3.45
N ALA A 99 16.48 9.77 3.34
CA ALA A 99 15.89 11.03 2.91
C ALA A 99 16.20 12.16 3.92
N GLY A 100 16.09 11.88 5.22
CA GLY A 100 16.44 12.84 6.28
C GLY A 100 17.90 13.28 6.24
N SER A 101 18.83 12.38 5.90
CA SER A 101 20.25 12.74 5.76
C SER A 101 20.55 13.75 4.65
N VAL A 102 19.65 13.91 3.68
CA VAL A 102 19.73 14.88 2.58
C VAL A 102 18.56 15.88 2.57
N LEU A 103 17.85 15.99 3.68
CA LEU A 103 16.74 16.94 3.93
C LEU A 103 15.59 16.86 2.92
N LYS A 104 15.28 15.66 2.40
CA LYS A 104 14.16 15.45 1.48
C LYS A 104 12.89 15.06 2.23
N LYS A 105 11.76 15.58 1.74
CA LYS A 105 10.43 15.26 2.28
C LYS A 105 10.10 13.78 2.04
N THR A 106 9.43 13.16 3.01
CA THR A 106 8.96 11.77 2.92
C THR A 106 7.49 11.64 3.21
N VAL A 107 6.83 10.72 2.49
CA VAL A 107 5.50 10.19 2.84
C VAL A 107 5.68 8.70 3.09
N LEU A 108 5.25 8.23 4.25
CA LEU A 108 5.43 6.85 4.70
C LEU A 108 4.07 6.19 4.92
N GLU A 109 3.74 5.23 4.07
CA GLU A 109 2.59 4.35 4.20
C GLU A 109 3.10 2.96 4.59
N LEU A 110 2.91 2.57 5.84
CA LEU A 110 3.56 1.39 6.41
C LEU A 110 2.54 0.34 6.87
N GLY A 111 3.03 -0.73 7.45
CA GLY A 111 2.18 -1.77 8.01
C GLY A 111 1.38 -1.25 9.22
N GLY A 112 0.23 -1.84 9.44
CA GLY A 112 -0.65 -1.53 10.56
C GLY A 112 -1.28 -2.79 11.17
N SER A 113 -2.02 -2.60 12.25
CA SER A 113 -2.85 -3.61 12.89
C SER A 113 -4.17 -2.95 13.28
N ASP A 114 -5.02 -2.77 12.27
CA ASP A 114 -6.26 -2.03 12.39
C ASP A 114 -7.27 -2.76 13.28
N PRO A 115 -7.91 -2.07 14.25
CA PRO A 115 -8.95 -2.63 15.09
C PRO A 115 -10.31 -2.56 14.38
N TYR A 116 -11.09 -3.62 14.51
CA TYR A 116 -12.53 -3.61 14.28
C TYR A 116 -13.21 -3.72 15.65
N ILE A 117 -14.06 -2.77 15.98
CA ILE A 117 -14.70 -2.67 17.28
C ILE A 117 -16.16 -3.04 17.13
N ILE A 118 -16.61 -4.02 17.90
CA ILE A 118 -17.98 -4.53 17.89
C ILE A 118 -18.61 -4.23 19.27
N LEU A 119 -19.60 -3.35 19.26
CA LEU A 119 -20.34 -2.92 20.44
C LEU A 119 -21.59 -3.80 20.66
N ASP A 120 -22.20 -3.67 21.84
CA ASP A 120 -23.35 -4.48 22.26
C ASP A 120 -24.63 -4.23 21.44
N ASP A 121 -24.78 -3.07 20.83
CA ASP A 121 -25.89 -2.71 19.94
C ASP A 121 -25.61 -3.02 18.45
N ALA A 122 -24.46 -3.65 18.13
CA ALA A 122 -24.10 -3.96 16.76
C ALA A 122 -25.04 -5.02 16.14
N ASN A 123 -25.32 -4.84 14.84
CA ASN A 123 -25.89 -5.94 14.04
C ASN A 123 -24.80 -7.00 13.84
N LEU A 124 -24.84 -8.08 14.63
CA LEU A 124 -23.79 -9.11 14.64
C LEU A 124 -23.57 -9.78 13.29
N SER A 125 -24.64 -10.05 12.52
CA SER A 125 -24.49 -10.65 11.19
C SER A 125 -23.70 -9.76 10.25
N LEU A 126 -24.04 -8.49 10.20
CA LEU A 126 -23.31 -7.49 9.39
C LEU A 126 -21.88 -7.28 9.90
N ALA A 127 -21.70 -7.26 11.23
CA ALA A 127 -20.36 -7.11 11.84
C ALA A 127 -19.45 -8.28 11.47
N VAL A 128 -19.94 -9.52 11.56
CA VAL A 128 -19.19 -10.73 11.18
C VAL A 128 -18.82 -10.70 9.70
N ASP A 129 -19.77 -10.41 8.81
CA ASP A 129 -19.51 -10.33 7.37
C ASP A 129 -18.48 -9.27 7.03
N SER A 130 -18.56 -8.10 7.67
CA SER A 130 -17.61 -7.01 7.51
C SER A 130 -16.21 -7.37 8.01
N CYS A 131 -16.13 -8.04 9.15
CA CYS A 131 -14.86 -8.51 9.73
C CYS A 131 -14.18 -9.55 8.84
N ILE A 132 -14.94 -10.52 8.32
CA ILE A 132 -14.44 -11.56 7.42
C ILE A 132 -13.97 -10.94 6.10
N SER A 133 -14.80 -10.09 5.49
CA SER A 133 -14.44 -9.39 4.25
C SER A 133 -13.19 -8.53 4.44
N GLY A 134 -13.13 -7.73 5.49
CA GLY A 134 -11.98 -6.90 5.81
C GLY A 134 -10.72 -7.70 6.14
N ARG A 135 -10.86 -8.90 6.74
CA ARG A 135 -9.71 -9.78 7.04
C ARG A 135 -9.18 -10.50 5.82
N LEU A 136 -10.07 -10.97 4.94
CA LEU A 136 -9.72 -11.85 3.82
C LEU A 136 -9.49 -11.10 2.50
N LEU A 137 -9.72 -9.79 2.45
CA LEU A 137 -9.42 -8.98 1.26
C LEU A 137 -7.98 -9.24 0.78
N ASN A 138 -7.83 -9.60 -0.49
CA ASN A 138 -6.55 -9.97 -1.09
C ASN A 138 -5.80 -11.07 -0.30
N ALA A 139 -6.54 -12.10 0.14
CA ALA A 139 -6.04 -13.18 1.01
C ALA A 139 -5.42 -12.65 2.33
N GLY A 140 -5.90 -11.52 2.84
CA GLY A 140 -5.40 -10.87 4.05
C GLY A 140 -4.10 -10.10 3.87
N GLN A 141 -3.59 -9.97 2.65
CA GLN A 141 -2.35 -9.29 2.31
C GLN A 141 -2.57 -7.77 2.15
N SER A 142 -3.19 -7.15 3.15
CA SER A 142 -3.51 -5.73 3.16
C SER A 142 -3.05 -5.06 4.45
N CYS A 143 -2.48 -3.86 4.35
CA CYS A 143 -2.09 -3.06 5.51
C CYS A 143 -3.29 -2.69 6.39
N ILE A 144 -4.46 -2.48 5.77
CA ILE A 144 -5.73 -2.14 6.42
C ILE A 144 -6.62 -3.37 6.73
N ALA A 145 -6.10 -4.59 6.60
CA ALA A 145 -6.88 -5.78 6.95
C ALA A 145 -7.29 -5.75 8.43
N ALA A 146 -8.49 -6.22 8.75
CA ALA A 146 -8.97 -6.41 10.10
C ALA A 146 -8.06 -7.40 10.85
N LYS A 147 -7.18 -6.91 11.70
CA LYS A 147 -6.18 -7.73 12.41
C LYS A 147 -6.48 -7.92 13.88
N ARG A 148 -7.26 -7.01 14.46
CA ARG A 148 -7.72 -7.09 15.84
C ARG A 148 -9.22 -6.93 15.87
N LEU A 149 -9.92 -7.88 16.45
CA LEU A 149 -11.37 -7.82 16.70
C LEU A 149 -11.57 -7.56 18.18
N ILE A 150 -12.08 -6.38 18.51
CA ILE A 150 -12.32 -5.94 19.88
C ILE A 150 -13.83 -5.97 20.08
N VAL A 151 -14.30 -6.90 20.89
CA VAL A 151 -15.72 -7.21 21.06
C VAL A 151 -16.13 -6.96 22.51
N THR A 152 -17.25 -6.29 22.75
CA THR A 152 -17.81 -6.16 24.11
C THR A 152 -18.22 -7.53 24.65
N GLU A 153 -18.08 -7.70 25.97
CA GLU A 153 -18.31 -8.98 26.65
C GLU A 153 -19.71 -9.54 26.41
N SER A 154 -20.72 -8.69 26.41
CA SER A 154 -22.14 -9.07 26.23
C SER A 154 -22.46 -9.79 24.92
N VAL A 155 -21.70 -9.54 23.85
CA VAL A 155 -21.94 -10.12 22.51
C VAL A 155 -20.78 -11.02 22.05
N TYR A 156 -19.76 -11.20 22.88
CA TYR A 156 -18.54 -11.90 22.50
C TYR A 156 -18.77 -13.34 22.04
N ASP A 157 -19.48 -14.16 22.83
CA ASP A 157 -19.70 -15.58 22.52
C ASP A 157 -20.54 -15.77 21.25
N SER A 158 -21.57 -14.95 21.08
CA SER A 158 -22.40 -14.97 19.87
C SER A 158 -21.60 -14.56 18.63
N PHE A 159 -20.83 -13.48 18.74
CA PHE A 159 -19.96 -13.02 17.65
C PHE A 159 -18.91 -14.06 17.29
N LEU A 160 -18.23 -14.66 18.29
CA LEU A 160 -17.21 -15.68 18.07
C LEU A 160 -17.77 -16.91 17.37
N SER A 161 -18.93 -17.41 17.81
CA SER A 161 -19.60 -18.58 17.20
C SER A 161 -19.92 -18.33 15.74
N MET A 162 -20.52 -17.18 15.41
CA MET A 162 -20.82 -16.80 14.03
C MET A 162 -19.57 -16.62 13.16
N MET A 163 -18.50 -16.04 13.73
CA MET A 163 -17.21 -15.89 13.03
C MET A 163 -16.60 -17.25 12.67
N VAL A 164 -16.58 -18.18 13.62
CA VAL A 164 -16.03 -19.54 13.41
C VAL A 164 -16.83 -20.27 12.34
N GLU A 165 -18.17 -20.26 12.43
CA GLU A 165 -19.05 -20.88 11.45
C GLU A 165 -18.76 -20.36 10.03
N LYS A 166 -18.85 -19.05 9.81
CA LYS A 166 -18.63 -18.45 8.49
C LYS A 166 -17.19 -18.57 7.98
N LEU A 167 -16.20 -18.59 8.85
CA LEU A 167 -14.82 -18.83 8.43
C LEU A 167 -14.56 -20.27 8.02
N SER A 168 -15.24 -21.24 8.66
CA SER A 168 -15.12 -22.67 8.31
C SER A 168 -15.64 -22.99 6.90
N GLU A 169 -16.54 -22.17 6.36
CA GLU A 169 -17.06 -22.28 4.99
C GLU A 169 -16.07 -21.78 3.92
N LYS A 170 -14.99 -21.08 4.32
CA LYS A 170 -14.06 -20.51 3.36
C LYS A 170 -13.08 -21.57 2.86
N ILE A 171 -12.99 -21.69 1.55
CA ILE A 171 -12.09 -22.62 0.88
C ILE A 171 -10.86 -21.87 0.40
N MET A 172 -9.68 -22.37 0.74
CA MET A 172 -8.42 -21.90 0.16
C MET A 172 -8.12 -22.70 -1.10
N GLY A 173 -7.81 -21.99 -2.17
CA GLY A 173 -7.49 -22.59 -3.45
C GLY A 173 -7.08 -21.54 -4.48
N ASN A 174 -6.73 -22.03 -5.66
CA ASN A 174 -6.47 -21.20 -6.83
C ASN A 174 -7.78 -20.89 -7.55
#